data_2c5d236956936b35d72308032b9d1c3f
#
_entry.id   2c5d236956936b35d72308032b9d1c3f
#
_cell.length_a   1.000
_cell.length_b   1.000
_cell.length_c   1.000
_cell.angle_alpha   90.00
_cell.angle_beta   90.00
_cell.angle_gamma   90.00
#
_symmetry.space_group_name_H-M   'P 1'
#
loop_
_entity.id
_entity.type
_entity.pdbx_description
1 polymer ?
#
loop_
_entity_poly.entity_id
_entity_poly.type
_entity_poly.pdbx_seq_one_letter_code
_entity_poly.pdbx_strand_id
1 'polypeptide(L)'
;MMGVAGGARVKNSNIIMYVDALNSKSYGGSGTTWSDISSNGNDGTLQNSPTYSSDGHFDFDGTNDRVVFSDTPFRINGTQITFATWVEHKDTNRRDTIMGKRQDSPFHQYNMTFGESPYNGNSDNRVFCFFRSDGNASTANVHCDLDAYDAGPMHIAFVCNTTSQQLYINGVEKATGSTNFTGETFNITDRDFVLCDVCVGSNTTYGSAPMDGKMYNAVLYDTALTAAEILEMYESTRGRFGL
;
A
#
# COMPACT_ATOMS: atom_id res chain seq x y z
N MET A 1 -6.27 31.21 20.23
CA MET A 1 -5.72 30.35 19.16
C MET A 1 -6.00 28.92 19.58
N MET A 2 -7.09 28.35 19.09
CA MET A 2 -7.48 26.97 19.43
C MET A 2 -6.73 26.03 18.49
N GLY A 3 -5.85 25.22 19.06
CA GLY A 3 -5.18 24.17 18.33
C GLY A 3 -6.19 23.10 17.94
N VAL A 4 -6.42 22.94 16.64
CA VAL A 4 -7.18 21.81 16.10
C VAL A 4 -6.29 20.59 16.19
N ALA A 5 -6.45 19.79 17.24
CA ALA A 5 -5.90 18.46 17.30
C ALA A 5 -6.74 17.53 16.40
N GLY A 6 -6.67 17.74 15.10
CA GLY A 6 -7.27 16.87 14.09
C GLY A 6 -6.26 15.85 13.62
N GLY A 7 -6.04 14.78 14.39
CA GLY A 7 -5.42 13.57 13.85
C GLY A 7 -6.27 13.02 12.71
N ALA A 8 -5.62 12.38 11.73
CA ALA A 8 -6.31 11.73 10.61
C ALA A 8 -7.49 10.89 11.11
N ARG A 9 -8.68 11.12 10.58
CA ARG A 9 -9.85 10.28 10.87
C ARG A 9 -9.76 9.01 10.04
N VAL A 10 -8.95 8.10 10.51
CA VAL A 10 -8.90 6.74 10.00
C VAL A 10 -10.07 5.98 10.60
N LYS A 11 -10.88 5.32 9.77
CA LYS A 11 -11.96 4.45 10.26
C LYS A 11 -11.35 3.35 11.12
N ASN A 12 -11.79 3.22 12.36
CA ASN A 12 -11.17 2.28 13.32
C ASN A 12 -11.71 0.84 13.22
N SER A 13 -12.77 0.59 12.44
CA SER A 13 -13.30 -0.76 12.25
C SER A 13 -12.66 -1.42 11.04
N ASN A 14 -12.40 -2.73 11.15
CA ASN A 14 -11.85 -3.55 10.07
C ASN A 14 -10.45 -3.16 9.57
N ILE A 15 -9.72 -2.39 10.39
CA ILE A 15 -8.34 -2.06 10.12
C ILE A 15 -7.45 -3.26 10.49
N ILE A 16 -6.54 -3.61 9.60
CA ILE A 16 -5.53 -4.65 9.85
C ILE A 16 -4.26 -4.01 10.41
N MET A 17 -3.83 -2.90 9.80
CA MET A 17 -2.59 -2.22 10.13
C MET A 17 -2.70 -0.74 9.79
N TYR A 18 -2.13 0.10 10.64
CA TYR A 18 -1.87 1.51 10.35
C TYR A 18 -0.51 1.93 10.89
N VAL A 19 0.38 2.35 10.02
CA VAL A 19 1.68 2.92 10.34
C VAL A 19 1.79 4.35 9.80
N ASP A 20 2.39 5.26 10.57
CA ASP A 20 2.60 6.67 10.17
C ASP A 20 3.94 7.18 10.70
N ALA A 21 4.85 7.52 9.80
CA ALA A 21 6.20 7.94 10.14
C ALA A 21 6.26 9.27 10.91
N LEU A 22 5.23 10.15 10.79
CA LEU A 22 5.15 11.39 11.57
C LEU A 22 4.66 11.15 13.00
N ASN A 23 3.94 10.07 13.26
CA ASN A 23 3.38 9.76 14.56
C ASN A 23 4.43 9.10 15.45
N SER A 24 4.85 9.79 16.51
CA SER A 24 5.88 9.27 17.44
C SER A 24 5.50 7.97 18.16
N LYS A 25 4.21 7.59 18.18
CA LYS A 25 3.76 6.27 18.66
C LYS A 25 3.99 5.18 17.62
N SER A 26 4.01 5.54 16.34
CA SER A 26 4.31 4.61 15.26
C SER A 26 5.82 4.51 15.03
N TYR A 27 6.53 5.66 15.02
CA TYR A 27 7.98 5.66 14.94
C TYR A 27 8.62 6.75 15.79
N GLY A 28 9.47 6.31 16.71
CA GLY A 28 10.14 7.22 17.69
C GLY A 28 11.40 7.92 17.17
N GLY A 29 11.69 7.85 15.87
CA GLY A 29 12.86 8.49 15.26
C GLY A 29 14.12 7.60 15.22
N SER A 30 14.08 6.40 15.78
CA SER A 30 15.20 5.45 15.75
C SER A 30 14.74 4.00 15.93
N GLY A 31 15.60 3.06 15.56
CA GLY A 31 15.31 1.62 15.63
C GLY A 31 14.77 1.06 14.32
N THR A 32 14.42 -0.23 14.34
CA THR A 32 13.97 -0.96 13.16
C THR A 32 12.50 -1.33 13.18
N THR A 33 11.74 -0.91 14.21
CA THR A 33 10.32 -1.20 14.31
C THR A 33 9.50 0.01 13.87
N TRP A 34 8.62 -0.19 12.88
CA TRP A 34 7.57 0.75 12.52
C TRP A 34 6.26 0.23 13.12
N SER A 35 5.90 0.79 14.28
CA SER A 35 4.81 0.26 15.11
C SER A 35 3.44 0.53 14.52
N ASP A 36 2.61 -0.50 14.52
CA ASP A 36 1.19 -0.42 14.18
C ASP A 36 0.40 0.34 15.24
N ILE A 37 -0.26 1.40 14.86
CA ILE A 37 -1.10 2.23 15.74
C ILE A 37 -2.60 1.92 15.61
N SER A 38 -2.96 0.85 14.91
CA SER A 38 -4.34 0.38 14.80
C SER A 38 -4.85 -0.33 16.06
N SER A 39 -3.99 -0.70 16.99
CA SER A 39 -4.24 -1.53 18.18
C SER A 39 -4.20 -3.05 17.91
N ASN A 40 -3.86 -3.50 16.71
CA ASN A 40 -3.73 -4.94 16.40
C ASN A 40 -2.31 -5.47 16.68
N GLY A 41 -1.31 -4.57 16.80
CA GLY A 41 0.08 -4.93 17.06
C GLY A 41 0.77 -5.58 15.86
N ASN A 42 0.34 -5.27 14.65
CA ASN A 42 0.94 -5.76 13.42
C ASN A 42 2.12 -4.86 13.01
N ASP A 43 3.17 -4.87 13.81
CA ASP A 43 4.35 -4.02 13.63
C ASP A 43 5.15 -4.44 12.39
N GLY A 44 5.69 -3.44 11.68
CA GLY A 44 6.62 -3.62 10.57
C GLY A 44 8.07 -3.59 11.02
N THR A 45 8.91 -4.34 10.35
CA THR A 45 10.37 -4.32 10.53
C THR A 45 11.04 -3.64 9.34
N LEU A 46 11.69 -2.51 9.59
CA LEU A 46 12.53 -1.80 8.62
C LEU A 46 13.77 -2.65 8.32
N GLN A 47 14.00 -2.95 7.06
CA GLN A 47 15.15 -3.73 6.60
C GLN A 47 16.01 -2.92 5.62
N ASN A 48 17.31 -3.13 5.70
CA ASN A 48 18.37 -2.52 4.90
C ASN A 48 18.55 -1.00 5.08
N SER A 49 17.90 -0.43 6.09
CA SER A 49 18.13 0.94 6.58
C SER A 49 17.48 2.05 5.76
N PRO A 50 16.17 1.97 5.45
CA PRO A 50 15.47 3.14 4.91
C PRO A 50 15.73 4.37 5.77
N THR A 51 15.98 5.51 5.13
CA THR A 51 16.38 6.73 5.85
C THR A 51 15.15 7.47 6.39
N TYR A 52 15.08 7.61 7.70
CA TYR A 52 14.01 8.39 8.34
C TYR A 52 14.28 9.90 8.25
N SER A 53 13.24 10.66 7.92
CA SER A 53 13.21 12.12 8.02
C SER A 53 12.24 12.58 9.12
N SER A 54 12.65 13.60 9.89
CA SER A 54 11.77 14.27 10.87
C SER A 54 10.54 14.95 10.24
N ASP A 55 10.52 15.12 8.92
CA ASP A 55 9.34 15.57 8.17
C ASP A 55 8.27 14.46 8.06
N GLY A 56 8.55 13.30 8.63
CA GLY A 56 7.61 12.22 8.82
C GLY A 56 7.48 11.30 7.61
N HIS A 57 8.59 10.90 7.04
CA HIS A 57 8.64 9.87 6.02
C HIS A 57 9.89 9.00 6.16
N PHE A 58 9.87 7.87 5.48
CA PHE A 58 11.06 7.09 5.17
C PHE A 58 11.40 7.27 3.70
N ASP A 59 12.68 7.52 3.40
CA ASP A 59 13.26 7.43 2.06
C ASP A 59 13.73 5.99 1.81
N PHE A 60 13.33 5.45 0.67
CA PHE A 60 13.71 4.14 0.15
C PHE A 60 14.60 4.34 -1.08
N ASP A 61 15.73 3.64 -1.15
CA ASP A 61 16.80 3.90 -2.11
C ASP A 61 16.65 3.19 -3.47
N GLY A 62 15.57 2.45 -3.65
CA GLY A 62 15.33 1.69 -4.89
C GLY A 62 16.23 0.48 -5.08
N THR A 63 16.98 0.08 -4.06
CA THR A 63 17.93 -1.03 -4.15
C THR A 63 17.46 -2.26 -3.38
N ASN A 64 17.19 -2.10 -2.09
CA ASN A 64 16.79 -3.23 -1.23
C ASN A 64 16.07 -2.80 0.05
N ASP A 65 15.82 -1.51 0.24
CA ASP A 65 15.08 -1.00 1.39
C ASP A 65 13.63 -1.48 1.37
N ARG A 66 13.12 -1.89 2.54
CA ARG A 66 11.74 -2.37 2.69
C ARG A 66 11.25 -2.34 4.11
N VAL A 67 9.94 -2.55 4.27
CA VAL A 67 9.31 -2.83 5.56
C VAL A 67 8.61 -4.18 5.48
N VAL A 68 8.94 -5.09 6.37
CA VAL A 68 8.40 -6.46 6.39
C VAL A 68 7.46 -6.65 7.56
N PHE A 69 6.29 -7.17 7.28
CA PHE A 69 5.26 -7.54 8.26
C PHE A 69 5.03 -9.04 8.22
N SER A 70 4.72 -9.64 9.37
CA SER A 70 4.45 -11.08 9.44
C SER A 70 3.25 -11.49 8.60
N ASP A 71 3.30 -12.70 8.05
CA ASP A 71 2.31 -13.22 7.12
C ASP A 71 0.86 -13.27 7.66
N THR A 72 0.68 -13.84 8.87
CA THR A 72 -0.65 -14.27 9.35
C THR A 72 -1.72 -13.18 9.41
N PRO A 73 -1.47 -11.96 9.93
CA PRO A 73 -2.48 -10.91 9.98
C PRO A 73 -2.95 -10.43 8.60
N PHE A 74 -2.13 -10.65 7.58
CA PHE A 74 -2.36 -10.18 6.21
C PHE A 74 -2.96 -11.26 5.29
N ARG A 75 -3.42 -12.38 5.86
CA ARG A 75 -4.23 -13.39 5.18
C ARG A 75 -5.69 -12.97 5.22
N ILE A 76 -6.15 -12.28 4.20
CA ILE A 76 -7.51 -11.74 4.15
C ILE A 76 -8.48 -12.87 3.78
N ASN A 77 -9.29 -13.31 4.76
CA ASN A 77 -10.31 -14.35 4.58
C ASN A 77 -11.62 -13.80 3.99
N GLY A 78 -11.51 -13.00 2.95
CA GLY A 78 -12.65 -12.36 2.31
C GLY A 78 -12.30 -11.92 0.91
N THR A 79 -13.24 -11.22 0.29
CA THR A 79 -13.10 -10.65 -1.06
C THR A 79 -13.08 -9.12 -1.03
N GLN A 80 -12.79 -8.53 0.14
CA GLN A 80 -12.76 -7.09 0.31
C GLN A 80 -11.44 -6.66 0.91
N ILE A 81 -10.89 -5.60 0.38
CA ILE A 81 -9.65 -4.99 0.86
C ILE A 81 -9.64 -3.50 0.50
N THR A 82 -9.09 -2.70 1.39
CA THR A 82 -8.68 -1.34 1.07
C THR A 82 -7.25 -1.14 1.54
N PHE A 83 -6.41 -0.66 0.65
CA PHE A 83 -5.08 -0.18 0.97
C PHE A 83 -5.00 1.31 0.64
N ALA A 84 -4.48 2.13 1.55
CA ALA A 84 -4.24 3.54 1.29
C ALA A 84 -2.89 3.97 1.87
N THR A 85 -2.23 4.91 1.19
CA THR A 85 -0.91 5.42 1.55
C THR A 85 -0.71 6.84 1.06
N TRP A 86 0.09 7.61 1.79
CA TRP A 86 0.76 8.79 1.25
C TRP A 86 2.17 8.39 0.85
N VAL A 87 2.50 8.62 -0.40
CA VAL A 87 3.75 8.18 -1.02
C VAL A 87 4.24 9.21 -2.03
N GLU A 88 5.54 9.27 -2.26
CA GLU A 88 6.19 10.07 -3.32
C GLU A 88 7.12 9.17 -4.12
N HIS A 89 6.98 9.15 -5.43
CA HIS A 89 7.82 8.38 -6.34
C HIS A 89 8.91 9.28 -6.93
N LYS A 90 10.15 8.82 -6.96
CA LYS A 90 11.28 9.60 -7.50
C LYS A 90 11.57 9.32 -8.96
N ASP A 91 11.48 8.08 -9.38
CA ASP A 91 11.85 7.66 -10.74
C ASP A 91 10.66 7.05 -11.49
N THR A 92 10.11 7.81 -12.43
CA THR A 92 8.95 7.42 -13.24
C THR A 92 9.27 6.40 -14.33
N ASN A 93 10.57 6.06 -14.52
CA ASN A 93 11.01 5.14 -15.59
C ASN A 93 11.28 3.72 -15.08
N ARG A 94 10.83 3.39 -13.87
CA ARG A 94 11.01 2.06 -13.28
C ARG A 94 9.71 1.54 -12.67
N ARG A 95 9.63 0.23 -12.54
CA ARG A 95 8.58 -0.38 -11.75
C ARG A 95 9.03 -0.46 -10.30
N ASP A 96 8.25 0.15 -9.41
CA ASP A 96 8.49 0.17 -7.98
C ASP A 96 7.27 -0.38 -7.24
N THR A 97 7.48 -1.29 -6.31
CA THR A 97 6.40 -1.81 -5.50
C THR A 97 6.11 -0.87 -4.35
N ILE A 98 4.86 -0.42 -4.25
CA ILE A 98 4.37 0.36 -3.10
C ILE A 98 4.05 -0.61 -1.95
N MET A 99 3.32 -1.68 -2.25
CA MET A 99 3.02 -2.75 -1.31
C MET A 99 2.76 -4.06 -2.03
N GLY A 100 3.05 -5.17 -1.38
CA GLY A 100 2.79 -6.48 -1.96
C GLY A 100 2.74 -7.61 -0.96
N LYS A 101 1.86 -8.56 -1.26
CA LYS A 101 1.85 -9.89 -0.68
C LYS A 101 1.68 -10.86 -1.82
N ARG A 102 2.74 -11.63 -2.12
CA ARG A 102 2.82 -12.43 -3.35
C ARG A 102 3.34 -13.83 -3.09
N GLN A 103 2.75 -14.80 -3.75
CA GLN A 103 3.23 -16.17 -3.85
C GLN A 103 3.35 -16.57 -5.32
N ASP A 104 4.49 -17.10 -5.72
CA ASP A 104 4.78 -17.40 -7.14
C ASP A 104 4.11 -18.68 -7.65
N SER A 105 3.80 -19.63 -6.78
CA SER A 105 3.08 -20.85 -7.18
C SER A 105 2.40 -21.49 -5.96
N PRO A 106 1.07 -21.72 -6.02
CA PRO A 106 0.13 -21.14 -6.97
C PRO A 106 0.15 -19.61 -6.90
N PHE A 107 -0.05 -18.94 -8.02
CA PHE A 107 0.06 -17.48 -8.11
C PHE A 107 -1.09 -16.80 -7.36
N HIS A 108 -0.88 -16.49 -6.11
CA HIS A 108 -1.79 -15.68 -5.29
C HIS A 108 -1.10 -14.38 -4.97
N GLN A 109 -1.78 -13.27 -5.17
CA GLN A 109 -1.18 -11.99 -4.83
C GLN A 109 -2.19 -10.86 -4.74
N TYR A 110 -1.88 -9.89 -3.91
CA TYR A 110 -2.36 -8.52 -4.03
C TYR A 110 -1.15 -7.59 -3.93
N ASN A 111 -1.05 -6.67 -4.89
CA ASN A 111 0.03 -5.71 -4.90
C ASN A 111 -0.39 -4.41 -5.57
N MET A 112 0.32 -3.34 -5.20
CA MET A 112 0.24 -2.02 -5.79
C MET A 112 1.65 -1.60 -6.19
N THR A 113 1.81 -1.12 -7.42
CA THR A 113 3.10 -0.71 -7.97
C THR A 113 2.99 0.63 -8.68
N PHE A 114 4.09 1.38 -8.69
CA PHE A 114 4.34 2.34 -9.75
C PHE A 114 4.88 1.59 -10.98
N GLY A 115 4.57 2.10 -12.18
CA GLY A 115 4.93 1.43 -13.42
C GLY A 115 4.05 0.23 -13.74
N GLU A 116 4.26 -0.37 -14.90
CA GLU A 116 3.38 -1.40 -15.42
C GLU A 116 3.64 -2.79 -14.80
N SER A 117 2.66 -3.65 -15.01
CA SER A 117 2.68 -5.07 -14.70
C SER A 117 3.96 -5.77 -15.17
N PRO A 118 4.45 -6.79 -14.43
CA PRO A 118 5.63 -7.58 -14.79
C PRO A 118 5.52 -8.30 -16.15
N TYR A 119 4.35 -8.25 -16.78
CA TYR A 119 4.06 -8.99 -18.00
C TYR A 119 4.28 -8.19 -19.29
N ASN A 120 4.37 -6.87 -19.26
CA ASN A 120 4.42 -6.05 -20.50
C ASN A 120 5.70 -5.22 -20.68
N GLY A 121 6.59 -5.15 -19.69
CA GLY A 121 7.93 -4.59 -19.85
C GLY A 121 8.04 -3.06 -20.01
N ASN A 122 6.95 -2.31 -19.81
CA ASN A 122 6.96 -0.86 -19.89
C ASN A 122 7.04 -0.22 -18.50
N SER A 123 7.92 0.76 -18.38
CA SER A 123 8.05 1.65 -17.22
C SER A 123 7.20 2.90 -17.46
N ASP A 124 5.89 2.74 -17.51
CA ASP A 124 5.00 3.88 -17.71
C ASP A 124 4.74 4.59 -16.38
N ASN A 125 4.56 5.89 -16.43
CA ASN A 125 4.19 6.70 -15.28
C ASN A 125 2.71 6.42 -14.89
N ARG A 126 2.48 5.35 -14.13
CA ARG A 126 1.15 4.92 -13.70
C ARG A 126 1.17 4.23 -12.34
N VAL A 127 0.02 4.23 -11.68
CA VAL A 127 -0.24 3.31 -10.56
C VAL A 127 -0.99 2.11 -11.10
N PHE A 128 -0.49 0.93 -10.77
CA PHE A 128 -1.07 -0.35 -11.16
C PHE A 128 -1.37 -1.19 -9.92
N CYS A 129 -2.61 -1.69 -9.82
CA CYS A 129 -3.02 -2.60 -8.76
C CYS A 129 -3.41 -3.94 -9.38
N PHE A 130 -2.90 -4.99 -8.80
CA PHE A 130 -3.12 -6.35 -9.28
C PHE A 130 -3.62 -7.22 -8.13
N PHE A 131 -4.68 -7.99 -8.41
CA PHE A 131 -5.28 -8.92 -7.48
C PHE A 131 -5.51 -10.27 -8.13
N ARG A 132 -5.21 -11.31 -7.36
CA ARG A 132 -5.51 -12.68 -7.75
C ARG A 132 -5.98 -13.43 -6.52
N SER A 133 -7.13 -14.07 -6.64
CA SER A 133 -7.72 -14.87 -5.58
C SER A 133 -6.99 -16.19 -5.36
N ASP A 134 -7.25 -16.84 -4.24
CA ASP A 134 -6.70 -18.15 -3.88
C ASP A 134 -7.22 -19.29 -4.77
N GLY A 135 -8.39 -19.14 -5.37
CA GLY A 135 -8.93 -20.09 -6.35
C GLY A 135 -8.21 -20.10 -7.70
N ASN A 136 -7.28 -19.17 -7.92
CA ASN A 136 -6.55 -18.99 -9.20
C ASN A 136 -7.45 -18.80 -10.44
N ALA A 137 -8.76 -18.65 -10.22
CA ALA A 137 -9.75 -18.56 -11.28
C ALA A 137 -9.94 -17.14 -11.78
N SER A 138 -9.75 -16.16 -10.90
CA SER A 138 -10.03 -14.76 -11.19
C SER A 138 -8.81 -13.88 -10.95
N THR A 139 -8.52 -13.06 -11.94
CA THR A 139 -7.49 -12.03 -11.88
C THR A 139 -8.18 -10.70 -12.14
N ALA A 140 -7.89 -9.72 -11.29
CA ALA A 140 -8.36 -8.36 -11.48
C ALA A 140 -7.17 -7.40 -11.48
N ASN A 141 -7.21 -6.44 -12.37
CA ASN A 141 -6.25 -5.35 -12.38
C ASN A 141 -6.95 -4.03 -12.69
N VAL A 142 -6.43 -2.96 -12.11
CA VAL A 142 -6.84 -1.61 -12.41
C VAL A 142 -5.60 -0.72 -12.39
N HIS A 143 -5.56 0.25 -13.28
CA HIS A 143 -4.48 1.19 -13.35
C HIS A 143 -4.99 2.58 -13.74
N CYS A 144 -4.23 3.60 -13.38
CA CYS A 144 -4.38 4.94 -13.94
C CYS A 144 -3.02 5.50 -14.29
N ASP A 145 -2.96 6.24 -15.38
CA ASP A 145 -1.78 7.00 -15.74
C ASP A 145 -1.66 8.18 -14.76
N LEU A 146 -0.44 8.44 -14.31
CA LEU A 146 -0.12 9.62 -13.52
C LEU A 146 0.26 10.74 -14.48
N ASP A 147 -0.30 11.91 -14.27
CA ASP A 147 0.12 13.09 -14.99
C ASP A 147 1.56 13.47 -14.58
N ALA A 148 2.29 14.16 -15.45
CA ALA A 148 3.67 14.60 -15.18
C ALA A 148 3.81 15.54 -13.96
N TYR A 149 2.71 15.86 -13.30
CA TYR A 149 2.60 16.74 -12.13
C TYR A 149 2.52 16.01 -10.79
N ASP A 150 2.50 14.69 -10.80
CA ASP A 150 2.48 13.91 -9.56
C ASP A 150 3.88 13.74 -8.95
N ALA A 151 4.76 14.74 -9.19
CA ALA A 151 6.08 14.87 -8.59
C ALA A 151 5.97 15.45 -7.18
N GLY A 152 5.48 14.67 -6.23
CA GLY A 152 5.32 15.08 -4.84
C GLY A 152 4.50 14.08 -4.07
N PRO A 153 4.22 14.35 -2.79
CA PRO A 153 3.38 13.48 -2.00
C PRO A 153 1.99 13.33 -2.59
N MET A 154 1.57 12.11 -2.87
CA MET A 154 0.23 11.78 -3.33
C MET A 154 -0.44 10.77 -2.40
N HIS A 155 -1.74 10.93 -2.21
CA HIS A 155 -2.57 9.93 -1.54
C HIS A 155 -3.08 8.94 -2.58
N ILE A 156 -2.67 7.68 -2.46
CA ILE A 156 -3.16 6.59 -3.30
C ILE A 156 -4.03 5.69 -2.44
N ALA A 157 -5.24 5.39 -2.92
CA ALA A 157 -6.07 4.38 -2.28
C ALA A 157 -6.61 3.39 -3.32
N PHE A 158 -6.50 2.12 -2.99
CA PHE A 158 -7.06 1.03 -3.76
C PHE A 158 -8.15 0.35 -2.95
N VAL A 159 -9.31 0.16 -3.57
CA VAL A 159 -10.46 -0.53 -2.98
C VAL A 159 -10.84 -1.70 -3.88
N CYS A 160 -11.01 -2.88 -3.31
CA CYS A 160 -11.48 -4.05 -4.04
C CYS A 160 -12.57 -4.75 -3.24
N ASN A 161 -13.59 -5.23 -3.94
CA ASN A 161 -14.63 -6.11 -3.40
C ASN A 161 -14.95 -7.26 -4.37
N THR A 162 -15.98 -8.04 -4.08
CA THR A 162 -16.36 -9.22 -4.87
C THR A 162 -16.60 -8.93 -6.36
N THR A 163 -17.06 -7.73 -6.70
CA THR A 163 -17.56 -7.39 -8.05
C THR A 163 -16.86 -6.20 -8.70
N SER A 164 -16.12 -5.41 -7.93
CA SER A 164 -15.49 -4.18 -8.43
C SER A 164 -14.18 -3.87 -7.74
N GLN A 165 -13.37 -3.09 -8.41
CA GLN A 165 -12.17 -2.47 -7.88
C GLN A 165 -12.09 -1.02 -8.31
N GLN A 166 -11.58 -0.16 -7.43
CA GLN A 166 -11.44 1.27 -7.67
C GLN A 166 -10.06 1.74 -7.25
N LEU A 167 -9.51 2.66 -8.02
CA LEU A 167 -8.25 3.34 -7.73
C LEU A 167 -8.49 4.84 -7.58
N TYR A 168 -8.06 5.39 -6.45
CA TYR A 168 -8.19 6.79 -6.09
C TYR A 168 -6.82 7.44 -6.00
N ILE A 169 -6.68 8.63 -6.57
CA ILE A 169 -5.53 9.52 -6.37
C ILE A 169 -6.05 10.83 -5.77
N ASN A 170 -5.47 11.23 -4.65
CA ASN A 170 -5.84 12.47 -3.95
C ASN A 170 -7.36 12.58 -3.69
N GLY A 171 -7.96 11.48 -3.23
CA GLY A 171 -9.38 11.38 -2.89
C GLY A 171 -10.33 11.27 -4.09
N VAL A 172 -9.83 11.34 -5.32
CA VAL A 172 -10.62 11.27 -6.56
C VAL A 172 -10.48 9.91 -7.21
N GLU A 173 -11.61 9.27 -7.53
CA GLU A 173 -11.60 8.03 -8.33
C GLU A 173 -11.03 8.30 -9.73
N LYS A 174 -9.98 7.56 -10.08
CA LYS A 174 -9.27 7.68 -11.36
C LYS A 174 -9.51 6.50 -12.28
N ALA A 175 -9.76 5.32 -11.70
CA ALA A 175 -10.01 4.13 -12.50
C ALA A 175 -10.91 3.16 -11.73
N THR A 176 -11.73 2.44 -12.47
CA THR A 176 -12.58 1.37 -11.97
C THR A 176 -12.50 0.16 -12.89
N GLY A 177 -12.62 -1.02 -12.30
CA GLY A 177 -12.62 -2.28 -13.01
C GLY A 177 -13.63 -3.24 -12.43
N SER A 178 -14.03 -4.24 -13.21
CA SER A 178 -14.89 -5.34 -12.74
C SER A 178 -14.03 -6.44 -12.15
N THR A 179 -14.53 -7.09 -11.12
CA THR A 179 -13.97 -8.31 -10.53
C THR A 179 -15.02 -9.41 -10.55
N ASN A 180 -14.59 -10.65 -10.41
CA ASN A 180 -15.49 -11.77 -10.19
C ASN A 180 -14.84 -12.73 -9.18
N PHE A 181 -14.89 -12.36 -7.91
CA PHE A 181 -14.34 -13.15 -6.81
C PHE A 181 -15.41 -13.88 -6.01
N THR A 182 -16.55 -14.17 -6.62
CA THR A 182 -17.65 -14.87 -5.94
C THR A 182 -17.20 -16.26 -5.47
N GLY A 183 -17.21 -16.48 -4.16
CA GLY A 183 -16.79 -17.75 -3.56
C GLY A 183 -15.27 -17.93 -3.43
N GLU A 184 -14.49 -16.91 -3.73
CA GLU A 184 -13.03 -16.89 -3.60
C GLU A 184 -12.59 -16.04 -2.40
N THR A 185 -11.33 -16.11 -2.01
CA THR A 185 -10.74 -15.31 -0.94
C THR A 185 -9.37 -14.75 -1.34
N PHE A 186 -8.86 -13.78 -0.60
CA PHE A 186 -7.49 -13.28 -0.71
C PHE A 186 -6.55 -13.95 0.30
N ASN A 187 -6.84 -15.17 0.70
CA ASN A 187 -6.06 -15.91 1.67
C ASN A 187 -4.75 -16.40 1.05
N ILE A 188 -3.76 -15.55 1.02
CA ILE A 188 -2.42 -15.84 0.55
C ILE A 188 -1.62 -16.42 1.71
N THR A 189 -1.13 -17.64 1.54
CA THR A 189 -0.37 -18.35 2.56
C THR A 189 1.14 -18.17 2.38
N ASP A 190 1.87 -18.30 3.50
CA ASP A 190 3.33 -18.46 3.56
C ASP A 190 4.20 -17.33 2.99
N ARG A 191 3.66 -16.11 2.86
CA ARG A 191 4.44 -14.96 2.42
C ARG A 191 4.19 -13.76 3.32
N ASP A 192 5.26 -13.03 3.61
CA ASP A 192 5.18 -11.78 4.33
C ASP A 192 4.46 -10.71 3.50
N PHE A 193 3.78 -9.80 4.18
CA PHE A 193 3.33 -8.56 3.60
C PHE A 193 4.47 -7.55 3.65
N VAL A 194 4.73 -6.85 2.54
CA VAL A 194 5.90 -5.98 2.39
C VAL A 194 5.48 -4.62 1.85
N LEU A 195 5.99 -3.55 2.43
CA LEU A 195 5.94 -2.21 1.87
C LEU A 195 7.26 -1.89 1.20
N CYS A 196 7.20 -1.16 0.09
CA CYS A 196 8.31 -0.68 -0.73
C CYS A 196 9.17 -1.78 -1.37
N ASP A 197 8.65 -2.99 -1.42
CA ASP A 197 9.21 -4.15 -2.14
C ASP A 197 8.16 -5.27 -2.16
N VAL A 198 8.50 -6.42 -2.71
CA VAL A 198 7.65 -7.61 -2.69
C VAL A 198 8.46 -8.86 -2.38
N CYS A 199 7.90 -9.74 -1.56
CA CYS A 199 8.42 -11.08 -1.34
C CYS A 199 8.12 -11.95 -2.58
N VAL A 200 9.14 -12.61 -3.12
CA VAL A 200 9.03 -13.53 -4.26
C VAL A 200 9.63 -14.88 -3.90
N GLY A 201 9.05 -15.96 -4.39
CA GLY A 201 9.58 -17.30 -4.15
C GLY A 201 9.36 -17.80 -2.71
N SER A 202 10.39 -17.80 -1.89
CA SER A 202 10.32 -18.15 -0.46
C SER A 202 10.16 -16.89 0.41
N ASN A 203 9.76 -17.05 1.69
CA ASN A 203 9.60 -15.93 2.64
C ASN A 203 10.87 -15.09 2.90
N THR A 204 11.99 -15.48 2.35
CA THR A 204 13.27 -14.80 2.53
C THR A 204 13.83 -14.21 1.23
N THR A 205 13.11 -14.32 0.12
CA THR A 205 13.55 -13.78 -1.18
C THR A 205 12.76 -12.52 -1.49
N TYR A 206 13.43 -11.40 -1.48
CA TYR A 206 12.90 -10.06 -1.77
C TYR A 206 13.66 -9.43 -2.94
N GLY A 207 13.26 -8.23 -3.35
CA GLY A 207 14.04 -7.43 -4.30
C GLY A 207 13.59 -7.57 -5.74
N SER A 208 12.33 -7.89 -5.97
CA SER A 208 11.79 -7.95 -7.35
C SER A 208 11.53 -6.56 -7.94
N ALA A 209 11.17 -5.57 -7.11
CA ALA A 209 10.89 -4.21 -7.53
C ALA A 209 10.92 -3.25 -6.31
N PRO A 210 12.09 -3.04 -5.70
CA PRO A 210 12.25 -2.15 -4.57
C PRO A 210 11.94 -0.70 -4.98
N MET A 211 11.22 0.03 -4.14
CA MET A 211 10.78 1.39 -4.41
C MET A 211 11.92 2.39 -4.27
N ASP A 212 12.06 3.32 -5.22
CA ASP A 212 12.83 4.55 -5.08
C ASP A 212 11.87 5.71 -4.82
N GLY A 213 11.76 6.15 -3.57
CA GLY A 213 10.78 7.14 -3.20
C GLY A 213 10.60 7.29 -1.69
N LYS A 214 9.52 7.98 -1.32
CA LYS A 214 9.20 8.24 0.08
C LYS A 214 7.87 7.61 0.45
N MET A 215 7.78 7.04 1.63
CA MET A 215 6.51 6.61 2.21
C MET A 215 6.29 7.33 3.54
N TYR A 216 5.10 7.92 3.68
CA TYR A 216 4.73 8.73 4.85
C TYR A 216 3.88 7.93 5.84
N ASN A 217 2.96 7.16 5.32
CA ASN A 217 2.10 6.26 6.09
C ASN A 217 1.60 5.11 5.21
N ALA A 218 1.01 4.10 5.83
CA ALA A 218 0.28 3.04 5.13
C ALA A 218 -0.83 2.51 6.03
N VAL A 219 -1.98 2.25 5.46
CA VAL A 219 -3.13 1.66 6.16
C VAL A 219 -3.76 0.56 5.31
N LEU A 220 -4.08 -0.56 5.96
CA LEU A 220 -4.73 -1.70 5.34
C LEU A 220 -6.00 -2.08 6.09
N TYR A 221 -7.08 -2.35 5.36
CA TYR A 221 -8.36 -2.82 5.85
C TYR A 221 -8.76 -4.13 5.19
N ASP A 222 -9.49 -4.96 5.90
CA ASP A 222 -10.16 -6.16 5.37
C ASP A 222 -11.58 -5.88 4.88
N THR A 223 -11.86 -4.65 4.53
CA THR A 223 -13.16 -4.18 4.01
C THR A 223 -12.97 -3.21 2.86
N ALA A 224 -13.96 -3.13 1.98
CA ALA A 224 -14.01 -2.13 0.92
C ALA A 224 -14.57 -0.82 1.50
N LEU A 225 -13.73 0.22 1.57
CA LEU A 225 -14.17 1.55 1.97
C LEU A 225 -14.96 2.21 0.84
N THR A 226 -15.90 3.07 1.22
CA THR A 226 -16.67 3.88 0.28
C THR A 226 -15.83 5.05 -0.26
N ALA A 227 -16.23 5.62 -1.41
CA ALA A 227 -15.60 6.82 -1.96
C ALA A 227 -15.60 7.99 -0.96
N ALA A 228 -16.66 8.14 -0.16
CA ALA A 228 -16.74 9.17 0.87
C ALA A 228 -15.73 8.96 2.00
N GLU A 229 -15.49 7.72 2.43
CA GLU A 229 -14.48 7.38 3.44
C GLU A 229 -13.05 7.61 2.90
N ILE A 230 -12.79 7.31 1.63
CA ILE A 230 -11.52 7.60 0.97
C ILE A 230 -11.28 9.10 0.86
N LEU A 231 -12.31 9.87 0.46
CA LEU A 231 -12.21 11.33 0.40
C LEU A 231 -11.98 11.93 1.80
N GLU A 232 -12.67 11.46 2.84
CA GLU A 232 -12.46 11.92 4.22
C GLU A 232 -11.03 11.64 4.69
N MET A 233 -10.46 10.47 4.33
CA MET A 233 -9.08 10.10 4.64
C MET A 233 -8.10 11.07 3.98
N TYR A 234 -8.27 11.37 2.70
CA TYR A 234 -7.47 12.36 1.99
C TYR A 234 -7.59 13.75 2.61
N GLU A 235 -8.82 14.27 2.77
CA GLU A 235 -9.08 15.62 3.29
C GLU A 235 -8.54 15.82 4.72
N SER A 236 -8.59 14.79 5.56
CA SER A 236 -8.08 14.85 6.93
C SER A 236 -6.55 14.88 7.02
N THR A 237 -5.85 14.49 5.95
CA THR A 237 -4.40 14.32 5.95
C THR A 237 -3.66 15.26 4.99
N ARG A 238 -4.31 15.76 3.92
CA ARG A 238 -3.67 16.57 2.88
C ARG A 238 -3.01 17.86 3.39
N GLY A 239 -3.54 18.46 4.45
CA GLY A 239 -2.97 19.67 5.06
C GLY A 239 -1.53 19.49 5.56
N ARG A 240 -1.08 18.24 5.81
CA ARG A 240 0.30 17.89 6.15
C ARG A 240 1.27 18.21 4.99
N PHE A 241 0.78 18.20 3.76
CA PHE A 241 1.55 18.37 2.54
C PHE A 241 1.32 19.72 1.86
N GLY A 242 0.52 20.61 2.49
CA GLY A 242 0.19 21.91 1.92
C GLY A 242 -0.80 21.86 0.74
N LEU A 243 -1.57 20.75 0.63
CA LEU A 243 -2.55 20.48 -0.42
C LEU A 243 -3.98 20.86 -0.01
#